data_4ced4cfcd8755bb3dcd023f684f02f0a
#
_entry.id   4ced4cfcd8755bb3dcd023f684f02f0a
#
_cell.length_a   1.000
_cell.length_b   1.000
_cell.length_c   1.000
_cell.angle_alpha   90.00
_cell.angle_beta   90.00
_cell.angle_gamma   90.00
#
_symmetry.space_group_name_H-M   'P 1'
#
loop_
_entity.id
_entity.type
_entity.pdbx_description
1 polymer ?
#
loop_
_entity_poly.entity_id
_entity_poly.type
_entity_poly.pdbx_seq_one_letter_code
_entity_poly.pdbx_strand_id
1 'polypeptide(L)'
;MSLDKVTPGKNSPEFFNVIIEIPMNADPVKYEVDKESGAIFVDRFMGTAMHYPCNYGYIPKTISDDGDPVDVLVITPFPLIPGVVVSCRPIGVLMMDDEAGGDAKLLAVPEDRILPIYTHWQKPEDMNELRLNQIQHFFEHYKDLEKGKWVKIKGWEGPAAAKQEILEGIERYNKPK
;
A
#
# COMPACT_ATOMS: atom_id res chain seq x y z
N MET A 1 -12.78 -18.03 3.38
CA MET A 1 -12.89 -16.54 3.41
C MET A 1 -12.68 -16.10 1.97
N SER A 2 -13.60 -15.32 1.39
CA SER A 2 -13.58 -15.02 -0.05
C SER A 2 -13.19 -13.55 -0.23
N LEU A 3 -11.87 -13.29 -0.35
CA LEU A 3 -11.31 -11.94 -0.52
C LEU A 3 -11.72 -11.30 -1.86
N ASP A 4 -12.06 -12.10 -2.86
CA ASP A 4 -12.58 -11.66 -4.17
C ASP A 4 -13.88 -10.86 -4.09
N LYS A 5 -14.66 -11.03 -3.00
CA LYS A 5 -15.91 -10.29 -2.75
C LYS A 5 -15.70 -8.94 -2.08
N VAL A 6 -14.52 -8.66 -1.57
CA VAL A 6 -14.22 -7.36 -0.95
C VAL A 6 -14.17 -6.29 -2.03
N THR A 7 -14.82 -5.17 -1.77
CA THR A 7 -14.85 -4.00 -2.66
C THR A 7 -13.94 -2.91 -2.14
N PRO A 8 -13.61 -1.89 -2.96
CA PRO A 8 -12.84 -0.73 -2.48
C PRO A 8 -13.49 0.01 -1.30
N GLY A 9 -14.79 -0.17 -1.12
CA GLY A 9 -15.60 0.54 -0.13
C GLY A 9 -16.52 1.55 -0.77
N LYS A 10 -17.72 1.72 -0.18
CA LYS A 10 -18.77 2.59 -0.72
C LYS A 10 -18.41 4.08 -0.68
N ASN A 11 -17.53 4.47 0.23
CA ASN A 11 -17.14 5.87 0.46
C ASN A 11 -15.77 6.19 -0.14
N SER A 12 -15.23 5.32 -1.05
CA SER A 12 -13.99 5.64 -1.77
C SER A 12 -14.13 6.92 -2.58
N PRO A 13 -13.11 7.78 -2.60
CA PRO A 13 -11.76 7.63 -2.06
C PRO A 13 -11.58 8.16 -0.63
N GLU A 14 -12.63 8.66 0.03
CA GLU A 14 -12.52 9.24 1.39
C GLU A 14 -12.17 8.17 2.43
N PHE A 15 -12.86 7.03 2.35
CA PHE A 15 -12.60 5.83 3.12
C PHE A 15 -12.62 4.63 2.19
N PHE A 16 -11.64 3.75 2.33
CA PHE A 16 -11.47 2.60 1.45
C PHE A 16 -10.95 1.38 2.19
N ASN A 17 -11.25 0.22 1.67
CA ASN A 17 -10.82 -1.06 2.21
C ASN A 17 -9.44 -1.44 1.68
N VAL A 18 -8.58 -1.89 2.58
CA VAL A 18 -7.26 -2.43 2.27
C VAL A 18 -7.20 -3.88 2.73
N ILE A 19 -6.77 -4.77 1.84
CA ILE A 19 -6.42 -6.14 2.19
C ILE A 19 -4.93 -6.16 2.50
N ILE A 20 -4.57 -6.57 3.71
CA ILE A 20 -3.17 -6.63 4.15
C ILE A 20 -2.53 -7.91 3.64
N GLU A 21 -1.35 -7.79 3.04
CA GLU A 21 -0.54 -8.91 2.57
C GLU A 21 0.69 -9.11 3.45
N ILE A 22 1.36 -8.04 3.85
CA ILE A 22 2.62 -8.08 4.58
C ILE A 22 2.49 -7.26 5.86
N PRO A 23 2.68 -7.88 7.04
CA PRO A 23 2.63 -7.16 8.32
C PRO A 23 3.78 -6.16 8.47
N MET A 24 3.55 -5.11 9.22
CA MET A 24 4.61 -4.23 9.71
C MET A 24 5.67 -5.06 10.48
N ASN A 25 6.94 -4.75 10.26
CA ASN A 25 8.09 -5.42 10.86
C ASN A 25 8.24 -6.91 10.52
N ALA A 26 7.52 -7.40 9.49
CA ALA A 26 7.71 -8.75 9.00
C ALA A 26 9.11 -8.95 8.41
N ASP A 27 9.60 -10.18 8.46
CA ASP A 27 10.80 -10.60 7.75
C ASP A 27 10.67 -10.31 6.24
N PRO A 28 11.78 -10.19 5.51
CA PRO A 28 11.78 -9.80 4.11
C PRO A 28 11.25 -10.92 3.19
N VAL A 29 10.02 -11.32 3.40
CA VAL A 29 9.26 -12.26 2.58
C VAL A 29 8.11 -11.49 1.92
N LYS A 30 8.03 -11.53 0.59
CA LYS A 30 6.91 -10.96 -0.13
C LYS A 30 5.78 -11.98 -0.17
N TYR A 31 4.66 -11.61 0.44
CA TYR A 31 3.40 -12.32 0.34
C TYR A 31 2.46 -11.61 -0.62
N GLU A 32 1.68 -12.37 -1.34
CA GLU A 32 0.72 -11.86 -2.31
C GLU A 32 -0.58 -12.67 -2.26
N VAL A 33 -1.70 -11.98 -2.30
CA VAL A 33 -3.02 -12.62 -2.43
C VAL A 33 -3.25 -12.99 -3.89
N ASP A 34 -3.35 -14.28 -4.17
CA ASP A 34 -3.80 -14.75 -5.47
C ASP A 34 -5.28 -14.41 -5.67
N LYS A 35 -5.55 -13.63 -6.70
CA LYS A 35 -6.89 -13.06 -6.96
C LYS A 35 -7.90 -14.10 -7.43
N GLU A 36 -7.43 -15.23 -7.95
CA GLU A 36 -8.29 -16.32 -8.41
C GLU A 36 -8.74 -17.21 -7.24
N SER A 37 -7.79 -17.65 -6.42
CA SER A 37 -8.08 -18.55 -5.30
C SER A 37 -8.40 -17.81 -3.99
N GLY A 38 -7.97 -16.54 -3.84
CA GLY A 38 -8.05 -15.78 -2.60
C GLY A 38 -7.07 -16.26 -1.51
N ALA A 39 -6.15 -17.15 -1.85
CA ALA A 39 -5.12 -17.64 -0.93
C ALA A 39 -3.91 -16.69 -0.92
N ILE A 40 -3.20 -16.67 0.21
CA ILE A 40 -1.96 -15.92 0.35
C ILE A 40 -0.80 -16.82 -0.03
N PHE A 41 -0.01 -16.40 -1.00
CA PHE A 41 1.17 -17.11 -1.47
C PHE A 41 2.45 -16.41 -1.01
N VAL A 42 3.50 -17.17 -0.84
CA VAL A 42 4.85 -16.63 -0.83
C VAL A 42 5.23 -16.37 -2.28
N ASP A 43 5.31 -15.10 -2.67
CA ASP A 43 5.78 -14.70 -4.00
C ASP A 43 7.29 -14.92 -4.11
N ARG A 44 8.04 -14.37 -3.16
CA ARG A 44 9.50 -14.53 -3.11
C ARG A 44 10.09 -14.17 -1.75
N PHE A 45 11.29 -14.67 -1.48
CA PHE A 45 12.14 -14.15 -0.43
C PHE A 45 12.93 -12.96 -0.99
N MET A 46 12.91 -11.84 -0.31
CA MET A 46 13.59 -10.62 -0.75
C MET A 46 15.07 -10.69 -0.40
N GLY A 47 15.91 -10.08 -1.24
CA GLY A 47 17.36 -10.04 -1.00
C GLY A 47 17.78 -9.09 0.12
N THR A 48 16.94 -8.11 0.47
CA THR A 48 17.23 -7.15 1.54
C THR A 48 17.18 -7.79 2.92
N ALA A 49 17.95 -7.25 3.87
CA ALA A 49 17.85 -7.57 5.29
C ALA A 49 16.89 -6.64 6.06
N MET A 50 16.30 -5.65 5.39
CA MET A 50 15.36 -4.71 6.00
C MET A 50 13.98 -5.35 6.20
N HIS A 51 13.30 -4.96 7.28
CA HIS A 51 11.90 -5.30 7.50
C HIS A 51 10.98 -4.26 6.87
N TYR A 52 9.76 -4.68 6.47
CA TYR A 52 8.75 -3.72 6.03
C TYR A 52 8.44 -2.71 7.13
N PRO A 53 8.54 -1.39 6.84
CA PRO A 53 8.41 -0.36 7.88
C PRO A 53 6.97 -0.10 8.34
N CYS A 54 5.98 -0.60 7.59
CA CYS A 54 4.55 -0.48 7.84
C CYS A 54 3.82 -1.69 7.26
N ASN A 55 2.54 -1.85 7.59
CA ASN A 55 1.75 -2.88 6.92
C ASN A 55 1.62 -2.53 5.45
N TYR A 56 1.71 -3.54 4.60
CA TYR A 56 1.61 -3.41 3.16
C TYR A 56 0.43 -4.24 2.65
N GLY A 57 -0.35 -3.66 1.77
CA GLY A 57 -1.49 -4.32 1.18
C GLY A 57 -1.96 -3.58 -0.06
N TYR A 58 -3.18 -3.85 -0.47
CA TYR A 58 -3.74 -3.28 -1.69
C TYR A 58 -5.23 -2.96 -1.55
N ILE A 59 -5.74 -2.10 -2.42
CA ILE A 59 -7.18 -1.83 -2.55
C ILE A 59 -7.77 -2.84 -3.52
N PRO A 60 -8.72 -3.70 -3.09
CA PRO A 60 -9.32 -4.68 -3.98
C PRO A 60 -10.11 -4.00 -5.11
N LYS A 61 -10.20 -4.66 -6.28
CA LYS A 61 -10.90 -4.16 -7.47
C LYS A 61 -10.41 -2.78 -7.94
N THR A 62 -9.10 -2.61 -7.92
CA THR A 62 -8.39 -1.47 -8.54
C THR A 62 -7.30 -1.99 -9.47
N ILE A 63 -6.85 -1.15 -10.40
CA ILE A 63 -5.71 -1.41 -11.28
C ILE A 63 -4.85 -0.14 -11.34
N SER A 64 -3.59 -0.25 -10.99
CA SER A 64 -2.59 0.81 -11.10
C SER A 64 -1.95 0.82 -12.51
N ASP A 65 -1.02 1.73 -12.77
CA ASP A 65 -0.38 1.89 -14.09
C ASP A 65 0.46 0.66 -14.51
N ASP A 66 1.00 -0.08 -13.56
CA ASP A 66 1.76 -1.32 -13.76
C ASP A 66 0.88 -2.56 -14.00
N GLY A 67 -0.44 -2.44 -13.89
CA GLY A 67 -1.42 -3.52 -14.05
C GLY A 67 -1.78 -4.28 -12.78
N ASP A 68 -1.11 -4.00 -11.67
CA ASP A 68 -1.41 -4.54 -10.34
C ASP A 68 -2.44 -3.67 -9.61
N PRO A 69 -3.08 -4.15 -8.54
CA PRO A 69 -3.91 -3.31 -7.69
C PRO A 69 -3.15 -2.14 -7.09
N VAL A 70 -3.88 -1.09 -6.70
CA VAL A 70 -3.29 0.06 -6.01
C VAL A 70 -2.73 -0.34 -4.65
N ASP A 71 -1.43 -0.19 -4.48
CA ASP A 71 -0.69 -0.51 -3.25
C ASP A 71 -0.91 0.50 -2.14
N VAL A 72 -1.01 0.03 -0.91
CA VAL A 72 -1.23 0.86 0.27
C VAL A 72 -0.30 0.50 1.41
N LEU A 73 0.32 1.53 1.99
CA LEU A 73 1.08 1.48 3.23
C LEU A 73 0.16 1.91 4.37
N VAL A 74 -0.15 0.98 5.28
CA VAL A 74 -1.07 1.25 6.39
C VAL A 74 -0.29 1.38 7.69
N ILE A 75 -0.37 2.57 8.29
CA ILE A 75 0.29 2.87 9.56
C ILE A 75 -0.60 2.45 10.73
N THR A 76 -0.07 1.60 11.58
CA THR A 76 -0.72 1.15 12.82
C THR A 76 0.33 0.98 13.93
N PRO A 77 -0.07 0.98 15.21
CA PRO A 77 0.87 0.74 16.32
C PRO A 77 1.32 -0.72 16.43
N PHE A 78 0.57 -1.65 15.83
CA PHE A 78 0.84 -3.08 15.85
C PHE A 78 0.74 -3.67 14.45
N PRO A 79 1.47 -4.77 14.15
CA PRO A 79 1.33 -5.45 12.86
C PRO A 79 -0.07 -6.05 12.70
N LEU A 80 -0.60 -5.97 11.49
CA LEU A 80 -1.89 -6.56 11.12
C LEU A 80 -1.68 -7.95 10.52
N ILE A 81 -2.63 -8.84 10.74
CA ILE A 81 -2.60 -10.22 10.23
C ILE A 81 -2.80 -10.21 8.70
N PRO A 82 -1.99 -10.95 7.91
CA PRO A 82 -2.21 -11.11 6.48
C PRO A 82 -3.63 -11.64 6.15
N GLY A 83 -4.24 -11.08 5.12
CA GLY A 83 -5.60 -11.41 4.69
C GLY A 83 -6.71 -10.65 5.44
N VAL A 84 -6.37 -9.85 6.43
CA VAL A 84 -7.35 -9.00 7.12
C VAL A 84 -7.69 -7.78 6.25
N VAL A 85 -8.94 -7.34 6.36
CA VAL A 85 -9.43 -6.11 5.72
C VAL A 85 -9.51 -5.01 6.76
N VAL A 86 -8.91 -3.87 6.46
CA VAL A 86 -8.99 -2.67 7.31
C VAL A 86 -9.51 -1.49 6.49
N SER A 87 -10.49 -0.77 7.03
CA SER A 87 -10.95 0.48 6.42
C SER A 87 -10.04 1.63 6.80
N CYS A 88 -9.55 2.33 5.79
CA CYS A 88 -8.53 3.37 5.91
C CYS A 88 -9.00 4.69 5.30
N ARG A 89 -8.31 5.77 5.67
CA ARG A 89 -8.35 7.06 4.98
C ARG A 89 -6.96 7.43 4.46
N PRO A 90 -6.84 8.09 3.30
CA PRO A 90 -5.55 8.45 2.73
C PRO A 90 -4.97 9.69 3.41
N ILE A 91 -3.66 9.69 3.65
CA ILE A 91 -2.92 10.88 4.09
C ILE A 91 -1.89 11.33 3.06
N GLY A 92 -1.53 10.49 2.11
CA GLY A 92 -0.60 10.85 1.04
C GLY A 92 -0.25 9.68 0.14
N VAL A 93 0.75 9.90 -0.69
CA VAL A 93 1.27 8.90 -1.62
C VAL A 93 2.76 9.11 -1.85
N LEU A 94 3.53 8.03 -1.83
CA LEU A 94 4.93 8.00 -2.26
C LEU A 94 4.95 7.72 -3.75
N MET A 95 5.36 8.72 -4.52
CA MET A 95 5.53 8.61 -5.96
C MET A 95 6.91 8.04 -6.27
N MET A 96 6.97 6.96 -7.03
CA MET A 96 8.21 6.32 -7.44
C MET A 96 8.07 5.67 -8.82
N ASP A 97 9.19 5.39 -9.44
CA ASP A 97 9.30 4.56 -10.64
C ASP A 97 10.17 3.35 -10.36
N ASP A 98 9.89 2.27 -11.03
CA ASP A 98 10.74 1.09 -11.06
C ASP A 98 10.90 0.57 -12.50
N GLU A 99 11.49 -0.61 -12.66
CA GLU A 99 11.71 -1.22 -13.98
C GLU A 99 10.42 -1.49 -14.77
N ALA A 100 9.27 -1.55 -14.11
CA ALA A 100 7.96 -1.76 -14.75
C ALA A 100 7.24 -0.43 -15.08
N GLY A 101 7.72 0.70 -14.56
CA GLY A 101 7.14 2.04 -14.79
C GLY A 101 6.77 2.76 -13.49
N GLY A 102 5.69 3.56 -13.55
CA GLY A 102 5.18 4.27 -12.37
C GLY A 102 4.67 3.31 -11.32
N ASP A 103 5.09 3.50 -10.09
CA ASP A 103 4.73 2.66 -8.95
C ASP A 103 4.42 3.55 -7.73
N ALA A 104 3.16 3.90 -7.56
CA ALA A 104 2.70 4.73 -6.44
C ALA A 104 2.34 3.86 -5.23
N LYS A 105 2.79 4.27 -4.03
CA LYS A 105 2.43 3.63 -2.77
C LYS A 105 1.60 4.59 -1.93
N LEU A 106 0.29 4.35 -1.79
CA LEU A 106 -0.56 5.15 -0.93
C LEU A 106 -0.08 5.07 0.53
N LEU A 107 -0.18 6.18 1.23
CA LEU A 107 0.04 6.25 2.67
C LEU A 107 -1.29 6.48 3.36
N ALA A 108 -1.69 5.58 4.23
CA ALA A 108 -2.98 5.59 4.87
C ALA A 108 -2.92 5.24 6.36
N VAL A 109 -3.94 5.65 7.07
CA VAL A 109 -4.20 5.28 8.45
C VAL A 109 -5.59 4.66 8.56
N PRO A 110 -5.86 3.78 9.54
CA PRO A 110 -7.22 3.31 9.78
C PRO A 110 -8.20 4.46 10.00
N GLU A 111 -9.47 4.28 9.61
CA GLU A 111 -10.53 5.24 9.96
C GLU A 111 -10.56 5.54 11.46
N ASP A 112 -10.89 6.78 11.81
CA ASP A 112 -10.91 7.24 13.20
C ASP A 112 -11.87 6.42 14.08
N ARG A 113 -12.95 5.86 13.52
CA ARG A 113 -13.85 4.94 14.25
C ARG A 113 -13.18 3.62 14.65
N ILE A 114 -12.10 3.22 13.95
CA ILE A 114 -11.33 2.01 14.23
C ILE A 114 -10.15 2.33 15.14
N LEU A 115 -9.44 3.44 14.82
CA LEU A 115 -8.24 3.84 15.55
C LEU A 115 -8.10 5.38 15.57
N PRO A 116 -8.59 6.07 16.63
CA PRO A 116 -8.65 7.53 16.66
C PRO A 116 -7.33 8.23 17.03
N ILE A 117 -6.21 7.51 17.12
CA ILE A 117 -4.92 8.12 17.55
C ILE A 117 -4.26 8.94 16.44
N TYR A 118 -4.67 8.79 15.19
CA TYR A 118 -4.10 9.50 14.03
C TYR A 118 -5.03 10.57 13.45
N THR A 119 -6.08 10.97 14.16
CA THR A 119 -7.08 11.97 13.70
C THR A 119 -6.47 13.28 13.23
N HIS A 120 -5.36 13.70 13.84
CA HIS A 120 -4.64 14.91 13.48
C HIS A 120 -3.72 14.76 12.26
N TRP A 121 -3.48 13.56 11.77
CA TRP A 121 -2.67 13.34 10.57
C TRP A 121 -3.53 13.49 9.31
N GLN A 122 -3.26 14.54 8.54
CA GLN A 122 -3.98 14.87 7.30
C GLN A 122 -3.08 14.79 6.06
N LYS A 123 -1.77 14.82 6.25
CA LYS A 123 -0.74 14.78 5.20
C LYS A 123 0.50 14.05 5.69
N PRO A 124 1.41 13.62 4.78
CA PRO A 124 2.60 12.87 5.18
C PRO A 124 3.46 13.59 6.21
N GLU A 125 3.60 14.90 6.11
CA GLU A 125 4.42 15.73 7.01
C GLU A 125 3.89 15.84 8.43
N ASP A 126 2.67 15.40 8.69
CA ASP A 126 2.11 15.30 10.06
C ASP A 126 2.67 14.10 10.83
N MET A 127 3.32 13.17 10.11
CA MET A 127 4.06 12.07 10.74
C MET A 127 5.41 12.55 11.28
N ASN A 128 5.96 11.75 12.20
CA ASN A 128 7.36 11.95 12.60
C ASN A 128 8.29 11.82 11.37
N GLU A 129 9.15 12.82 11.16
CA GLU A 129 10.04 12.91 10.00
C GLU A 129 10.93 11.65 9.83
N LEU A 130 11.50 11.15 10.93
CA LEU A 130 12.33 9.94 10.87
C LEU A 130 11.53 8.74 10.37
N ARG A 131 10.27 8.61 10.81
CA ARG A 131 9.40 7.52 10.37
C ARG A 131 9.09 7.60 8.89
N LEU A 132 8.77 8.80 8.40
CA LEU A 132 8.51 9.04 6.98
C LEU A 132 9.76 8.72 6.13
N ASN A 133 10.93 9.15 6.59
CA ASN A 133 12.22 8.88 5.93
C ASN A 133 12.56 7.37 5.94
N GLN A 134 12.25 6.64 7.00
CA GLN A 134 12.44 5.18 7.05
C GLN A 134 11.59 4.45 6.01
N ILE A 135 10.35 4.88 5.81
CA ILE A 135 9.47 4.32 4.77
C ILE A 135 10.06 4.56 3.38
N GLN A 136 10.44 5.79 3.09
CA GLN A 136 11.06 6.14 1.82
C GLN A 136 12.36 5.36 1.58
N HIS A 137 13.25 5.32 2.56
CA HIS A 137 14.51 4.58 2.50
C HIS A 137 14.31 3.10 2.21
N PHE A 138 13.31 2.47 2.83
CA PHE A 138 13.00 1.08 2.56
C PHE A 138 12.67 0.86 1.07
N PHE A 139 11.74 1.62 0.50
CA PHE A 139 11.35 1.47 -0.91
C PHE A 139 12.43 1.90 -1.88
N GLU A 140 13.30 2.82 -1.51
CA GLU A 140 14.45 3.23 -2.32
C GLU A 140 15.48 2.10 -2.46
N HIS A 141 15.65 1.26 -1.42
CA HIS A 141 16.73 0.29 -1.33
C HIS A 141 16.31 -1.19 -1.30
N TYR A 142 15.03 -1.50 -1.15
CA TYR A 142 14.60 -2.88 -0.93
C TYR A 142 14.87 -3.82 -2.13
N LYS A 143 15.10 -3.29 -3.32
CA LYS A 143 15.44 -4.03 -4.54
C LYS A 143 16.93 -3.99 -4.90
N ASP A 144 17.80 -3.32 -4.14
CA ASP A 144 19.21 -3.09 -4.49
C ASP A 144 20.00 -4.36 -4.76
N LEU A 145 19.68 -5.45 -4.06
CA LEU A 145 20.35 -6.75 -4.24
C LEU A 145 19.69 -7.65 -5.29
N GLU A 146 18.63 -7.18 -5.95
CA GLU A 146 17.93 -7.91 -7.01
C GLU A 146 18.46 -7.50 -8.38
N LYS A 147 19.00 -8.47 -9.13
CA LYS A 147 19.60 -8.20 -10.44
C LYS A 147 18.60 -7.63 -11.44
N GLY A 148 18.94 -6.48 -12.02
CA GLY A 148 18.15 -5.82 -13.06
C GLY A 148 16.97 -5.03 -12.52
N LYS A 149 16.81 -4.96 -11.20
CA LYS A 149 15.76 -4.15 -10.57
C LYS A 149 16.33 -2.85 -10.00
N TRP A 150 15.50 -1.83 -10.01
CA TRP A 150 15.84 -0.52 -9.49
C TRP A 150 14.58 0.23 -9.04
N VAL A 151 14.74 1.23 -8.20
CA VAL A 151 13.70 2.15 -7.76
C VAL A 151 14.24 3.58 -7.83
N LYS A 152 13.39 4.50 -8.28
CA LYS A 152 13.65 5.93 -8.26
C LYS A 152 12.51 6.64 -7.52
N ILE A 153 12.82 7.20 -6.36
CA ILE A 153 11.85 7.99 -5.61
C ILE A 153 11.66 9.35 -6.27
N LYS A 154 10.40 9.76 -6.43
CA LYS A 154 10.00 11.09 -6.89
C LYS A 154 9.62 12.01 -5.73
N GLY A 155 9.13 11.46 -4.65
CA GLY A 155 8.78 12.18 -3.43
C GLY A 155 7.38 11.87 -2.92
N TRP A 156 7.03 12.52 -1.83
CA TRP A 156 5.72 12.44 -1.21
C TRP A 156 4.77 13.49 -1.78
N GLU A 157 3.53 13.08 -2.02
CA GLU A 157 2.42 13.96 -2.35
C GLU A 157 1.29 13.81 -1.33
N GLY A 158 0.40 14.80 -1.27
CA GLY A 158 -0.63 14.90 -0.26
C GLY A 158 -1.86 14.01 -0.52
N PRO A 159 -2.90 14.11 0.33
CA PRO A 159 -4.09 13.26 0.24
C PRO A 159 -4.90 13.46 -1.04
N ALA A 160 -4.86 14.63 -1.67
CA ALA A 160 -5.55 14.87 -2.95
C ALA A 160 -4.99 13.97 -4.07
N ALA A 161 -3.66 13.84 -4.17
CA ALA A 161 -3.00 12.94 -5.12
C ALA A 161 -3.31 11.47 -4.80
N ALA A 162 -3.31 11.10 -3.52
CA ALA A 162 -3.69 9.75 -3.10
C ALA A 162 -5.13 9.39 -3.50
N LYS A 163 -6.08 10.30 -3.31
CA LYS A 163 -7.48 10.11 -3.72
C LYS A 163 -7.61 9.96 -5.23
N GLN A 164 -6.82 10.71 -5.99
CA GLN A 164 -6.80 10.60 -7.45
C GLN A 164 -6.33 9.22 -7.90
N GLU A 165 -5.26 8.68 -7.32
CA GLU A 165 -4.79 7.31 -7.60
C GLU A 165 -5.86 6.26 -7.34
N ILE A 166 -6.62 6.40 -6.23
CA ILE A 166 -7.71 5.49 -5.90
C ILE A 166 -8.81 5.55 -6.96
N LEU A 167 -9.26 6.75 -7.34
CA LEU A 167 -10.33 6.92 -8.33
C LEU A 167 -9.94 6.38 -9.69
N GLU A 168 -8.72 6.68 -10.15
CA GLU A 168 -8.19 6.16 -11.42
C GLU A 168 -8.05 4.63 -11.39
N GLY A 169 -7.58 4.07 -10.28
CA GLY A 169 -7.47 2.63 -10.11
C GLY A 169 -8.83 1.92 -10.18
N ILE A 170 -9.85 2.49 -9.55
CA ILE A 170 -11.23 1.98 -9.63
C ILE A 170 -11.77 2.09 -11.07
N GLU A 171 -11.54 3.23 -11.72
CA GLU A 171 -11.99 3.45 -13.10
C GLU A 171 -11.35 2.45 -14.07
N ARG A 172 -10.02 2.24 -13.97
CA ARG A 172 -9.31 1.26 -14.81
C ARG A 172 -9.86 -0.16 -14.63
N TYR A 173 -10.14 -0.55 -13.38
CA TYR A 173 -10.71 -1.87 -13.09
C TYR A 173 -12.10 -2.06 -13.71
N ASN A 174 -12.92 -1.02 -13.74
CA ASN A 174 -14.29 -1.07 -14.24
C ASN A 174 -14.40 -0.88 -15.76
N LYS A 175 -13.30 -0.54 -16.47
CA LYS A 175 -13.32 -0.44 -17.93
C LYS A 175 -13.57 -1.83 -18.55
N PRO A 176 -14.44 -1.96 -19.56
CA PRO A 176 -14.62 -3.21 -20.28
C PRO A 176 -13.28 -3.66 -20.88
N LYS A 177 -12.97 -4.95 -20.72
CA LYS A 177 -11.80 -5.58 -21.36
C LYS A 177 -12.06 -5.75 -22.85
#